data_ab584641d4552d851ebaf51f526c0026
#
_entry.id   ab584641d4552d851ebaf51f526c0026
#
_cell.length_a   1.000
_cell.length_b   1.000
_cell.length_c   1.000
_cell.angle_alpha   90.00
_cell.angle_beta   90.00
_cell.angle_gamma   90.00
#
_symmetry.space_group_name_H-M   'P 1'
#
loop_
_entity.id
_entity.type
_entity.pdbx_description
1 polymer ?
#
loop_
_entity_poly.entity_id
_entity_poly.type
_entity_poly.pdbx_seq_one_letter_code
_entity_poly.pdbx_strand_id
1 'polypeptide(L)'
;MSRIDPEFFEDDDVRAALATRDIGALYRLLRRVGLSQRRIAHLTGQSQSEVSEILKGRQVLNVWLLERIADGLDIPRARLGVSYGEQTPDTPSVEKEVDEDMKRRILLAATVAAALHQGTKALSEPIQLPLPTGEALPSMLGMSHVHTVRAVTDRLRGVARYYGGQGDVFGAAATLYTRWMQVPATEEVKAQLAAALAELHTEAAYYCYDSGVDGKGHFTRALRLADEAGDACGIANAAWHAGLALVHTGQPNHALKQFQLGQVRLRGFVPGKSLSATDDPRIPTLTARLNLNSATAYARMGGIDEATRHLAAANGEQAPRDAYEQASVDLGAARVQLDLGQLDAAGQSAASAVRTYSEGHHRRGHTMAELVLAEVHVRTGEPQGMTLAHEAITKVKTLQSVAVRRELLVPLATALEVRPGTDTQELARTARQLATTRM
;
A
#
# COMPACT_ATOMS: atom_id res chain seq x y z
N MET A 1 37.35 19.11 -19.61
CA MET A 1 36.38 18.97 -18.51
C MET A 1 36.83 17.78 -17.68
N SER A 2 37.34 17.97 -16.49
CA SER A 2 37.91 16.86 -15.69
C SER A 2 36.77 15.93 -15.23
N ARG A 3 36.72 14.75 -15.81
CA ARG A 3 35.89 13.62 -15.35
C ARG A 3 36.45 13.17 -13.98
N ILE A 4 35.59 12.74 -13.08
CA ILE A 4 36.05 12.12 -11.84
C ILE A 4 36.76 10.82 -12.25
N ASP A 5 37.94 10.56 -11.70
CA ASP A 5 38.69 9.34 -11.98
C ASP A 5 37.86 8.13 -11.53
N PRO A 6 37.62 7.13 -12.40
CA PRO A 6 36.91 5.91 -12.01
C PRO A 6 37.54 5.17 -10.81
N GLU A 7 38.88 5.26 -10.64
CA GLU A 7 39.59 4.64 -9.51
C GLU A 7 39.15 5.25 -8.18
N PHE A 8 38.68 6.52 -8.13
CA PHE A 8 38.13 7.14 -6.93
C PHE A 8 36.96 6.36 -6.34
N PHE A 9 36.13 5.73 -7.18
CA PHE A 9 34.99 4.96 -6.73
C PHE A 9 35.34 3.54 -6.26
N GLU A 10 36.58 3.13 -6.40
CA GLU A 10 37.10 1.84 -5.90
C GLU A 10 37.74 1.99 -4.51
N ASP A 11 37.90 3.20 -4.00
CA ASP A 11 38.36 3.46 -2.64
C ASP A 11 37.39 2.90 -1.59
N ASP A 12 37.93 2.26 -0.54
CA ASP A 12 37.12 1.55 0.46
C ASP A 12 36.19 2.50 1.23
N ASP A 13 36.64 3.74 1.53
CA ASP A 13 35.80 4.75 2.19
C ASP A 13 34.66 5.22 1.28
N VAL A 14 34.93 5.34 -0.03
CA VAL A 14 33.91 5.70 -1.04
C VAL A 14 32.91 4.56 -1.20
N ARG A 15 33.37 3.32 -1.30
CA ARG A 15 32.50 2.14 -1.35
C ARG A 15 31.60 2.03 -0.12
N ALA A 16 32.15 2.24 1.07
CA ALA A 16 31.38 2.23 2.32
C ALA A 16 30.32 3.34 2.33
N ALA A 17 30.67 4.57 1.89
CA ALA A 17 29.71 5.67 1.79
C ALA A 17 28.58 5.39 0.78
N LEU A 18 28.88 4.77 -0.35
CA LEU A 18 27.89 4.38 -1.36
C LEU A 18 26.98 3.26 -0.84
N ALA A 19 27.54 2.21 -0.23
CA ALA A 19 26.79 1.09 0.33
C ALA A 19 25.81 1.49 1.41
N THR A 20 26.21 2.46 2.27
CA THR A 20 25.36 3.00 3.34
C THR A 20 24.48 4.17 2.89
N ARG A 21 24.58 4.62 1.63
CA ARG A 21 23.90 5.80 1.09
C ARG A 21 24.22 7.10 1.88
N ASP A 22 25.41 7.17 2.49
CA ASP A 22 25.87 8.40 3.14
C ASP A 22 26.41 9.39 2.09
N ILE A 23 25.50 10.13 1.47
CA ILE A 23 25.85 11.13 0.46
C ILE A 23 26.67 12.26 1.08
N GLY A 24 26.50 12.54 2.36
CA GLY A 24 27.32 13.51 3.08
C GLY A 24 28.78 13.07 3.15
N ALA A 25 29.06 11.80 3.48
CA ALA A 25 30.41 11.23 3.44
C ALA A 25 30.98 11.26 2.01
N LEU A 26 30.22 10.82 1.02
CA LEU A 26 30.63 10.86 -0.39
C LEU A 26 31.04 12.28 -0.82
N TYR A 27 30.25 13.30 -0.50
CA TYR A 27 30.57 14.69 -0.84
C TYR A 27 31.79 15.22 -0.10
N ARG A 28 32.04 14.79 1.15
CA ARG A 28 33.29 15.11 1.86
C ARG A 28 34.49 14.49 1.19
N LEU A 29 34.40 13.24 0.71
CA LEU A 29 35.46 12.54 -0.02
C LEU A 29 35.73 13.22 -1.38
N LEU A 30 34.70 13.57 -2.15
CA LEU A 30 34.83 14.33 -3.40
C LEU A 30 35.53 15.69 -3.20
N ARG A 31 35.26 16.35 -2.06
CA ARG A 31 35.95 17.60 -1.74
C ARG A 31 37.43 17.42 -1.42
N ARG A 32 37.83 16.29 -0.80
CA ARG A 32 39.24 15.96 -0.54
C ARG A 32 40.04 15.81 -1.82
N VAL A 33 39.40 15.29 -2.88
CA VAL A 33 40.04 15.17 -4.20
C VAL A 33 39.85 16.42 -5.08
N GLY A 34 39.47 17.54 -4.49
CA GLY A 34 39.49 18.86 -5.14
C GLY A 34 38.19 19.31 -5.78
N LEU A 35 37.07 18.58 -5.68
CA LEU A 35 35.79 19.05 -6.22
C LEU A 35 35.18 20.11 -5.28
N SER A 36 34.91 21.31 -5.83
CA SER A 36 34.20 22.35 -5.08
C SER A 36 32.71 22.03 -4.92
N GLN A 37 32.07 22.57 -3.86
CA GLN A 37 30.62 22.43 -3.65
C GLN A 37 29.81 22.89 -4.87
N ARG A 38 30.27 23.96 -5.52
CA ARG A 38 29.65 24.49 -6.74
C ARG A 38 29.74 23.51 -7.90
N ARG A 39 30.85 22.78 -7.99
CA ARG A 39 31.01 21.74 -9.03
C ARG A 39 30.17 20.51 -8.73
N ILE A 40 30.09 20.07 -7.47
CA ILE A 40 29.20 18.98 -7.04
C ILE A 40 27.75 19.35 -7.34
N ALA A 41 27.32 20.54 -6.97
CA ALA A 41 25.97 21.04 -7.24
C ALA A 41 25.63 21.01 -8.74
N HIS A 42 26.56 21.49 -9.57
CA HIS A 42 26.37 21.48 -11.03
C HIS A 42 26.27 20.06 -11.60
N LEU A 43 27.13 19.13 -11.16
CA LEU A 43 27.12 17.74 -11.63
C LEU A 43 25.85 17.00 -11.23
N THR A 44 25.39 17.19 -9.99
CA THR A 44 24.23 16.49 -9.43
C THR A 44 22.89 17.20 -9.67
N GLY A 45 22.90 18.33 -10.38
CA GLY A 45 21.71 19.15 -10.64
C GLY A 45 21.06 19.71 -9.37
N GLN A 46 21.86 19.90 -8.28
CA GLN A 46 21.44 20.48 -7.03
C GLN A 46 21.79 21.96 -6.91
N SER A 47 21.14 22.66 -5.99
CA SER A 47 21.59 23.98 -5.59
C SER A 47 22.83 23.89 -4.66
N GLN A 48 23.65 24.92 -4.61
CA GLN A 48 24.80 24.97 -3.70
C GLN A 48 24.35 24.89 -2.22
N SER A 49 23.17 25.42 -1.90
CA SER A 49 22.57 25.36 -0.56
C SER A 49 22.24 23.93 -0.16
N GLU A 50 21.63 23.14 -1.06
CA GLU A 50 21.32 21.72 -0.83
C GLU A 50 22.59 20.90 -0.58
N VAL A 51 23.63 21.10 -1.40
CA VAL A 51 24.92 20.43 -1.21
C VAL A 51 25.53 20.83 0.14
N SER A 52 25.42 22.09 0.56
CA SER A 52 25.91 22.56 1.86
C SER A 52 25.16 21.92 3.03
N GLU A 53 23.83 21.74 2.91
CA GLU A 53 23.03 21.06 3.93
C GLU A 53 23.38 19.58 4.06
N ILE A 54 23.58 18.90 2.92
CA ILE A 54 23.98 17.47 2.91
C ILE A 54 25.37 17.32 3.57
N LEU A 55 26.31 18.21 3.29
CA LEU A 55 27.62 18.22 3.94
C LEU A 55 27.55 18.46 5.45
N LYS A 56 26.52 19.19 5.93
CA LYS A 56 26.23 19.43 7.36
C LYS A 56 25.49 18.28 8.05
N GLY A 57 25.15 17.21 7.31
CA GLY A 57 24.54 16.02 7.88
C GLY A 57 23.07 15.77 7.48
N ARG A 58 22.49 16.58 6.58
CA ARG A 58 21.16 16.28 6.01
C ARG A 58 21.24 14.97 5.24
N GLN A 59 20.41 13.99 5.62
CA GLN A 59 20.34 12.72 4.92
C GLN A 59 19.54 12.84 3.60
N VAL A 60 20.03 12.14 2.57
CA VAL A 60 19.35 12.02 1.26
C VAL A 60 18.59 10.72 1.21
N LEU A 61 17.28 10.78 1.46
CA LEU A 61 16.37 9.62 1.43
C LEU A 61 15.53 9.52 0.14
N ASN A 62 15.53 10.57 -0.66
CA ASN A 62 14.73 10.64 -1.88
C ASN A 62 15.44 9.92 -3.02
N VAL A 63 14.81 8.86 -3.55
CA VAL A 63 15.35 8.02 -4.63
C VAL A 63 15.66 8.83 -5.89
N TRP A 64 14.80 9.77 -6.29
CA TRP A 64 15.03 10.65 -7.44
C TRP A 64 16.29 11.52 -7.29
N LEU A 65 16.56 11.94 -6.06
CA LEU A 65 17.77 12.71 -5.79
C LEU A 65 19.00 11.82 -5.82
N LEU A 66 18.90 10.58 -5.29
CA LEU A 66 19.97 9.58 -5.37
C LEU A 66 20.28 9.19 -6.82
N GLU A 67 19.27 9.01 -7.67
CA GLU A 67 19.45 8.75 -9.10
C GLU A 67 20.17 9.91 -9.81
N ARG A 68 19.73 11.15 -9.57
CA ARG A 68 20.39 12.34 -10.12
C ARG A 68 21.84 12.47 -9.66
N ILE A 69 22.12 12.12 -8.40
CA ILE A 69 23.48 12.11 -7.86
C ILE A 69 24.31 11.03 -8.55
N ALA A 70 23.75 9.83 -8.72
CA ALA A 70 24.41 8.74 -9.44
C ALA A 70 24.75 9.13 -10.87
N ASP A 71 23.77 9.61 -11.62
CA ASP A 71 23.93 10.01 -13.01
C ASP A 71 24.92 11.19 -13.17
N GLY A 72 24.80 12.18 -12.28
CA GLY A 72 25.63 13.38 -12.34
C GLY A 72 27.10 13.15 -11.97
N LEU A 73 27.38 12.12 -11.18
CA LEU A 73 28.73 11.74 -10.77
C LEU A 73 29.29 10.55 -11.58
N ASP A 74 28.53 10.04 -12.55
CA ASP A 74 28.88 8.85 -13.36
C ASP A 74 29.07 7.59 -12.49
N ILE A 75 28.27 7.47 -11.42
CA ILE A 75 28.25 6.33 -10.51
C ILE A 75 27.20 5.33 -11.01
N PRO A 76 27.52 4.03 -11.20
CA PRO A 76 26.51 3.04 -11.51
C PRO A 76 25.40 3.06 -10.45
N ARG A 77 24.16 3.25 -10.88
CA ARG A 77 22.98 3.36 -9.99
C ARG A 77 22.85 2.19 -9.00
N ALA A 78 23.36 1.01 -9.41
CA ALA A 78 23.43 -0.17 -8.56
C ALA A 78 24.26 0.04 -7.28
N ARG A 79 25.32 0.86 -7.33
CA ARG A 79 26.17 1.14 -6.16
C ARG A 79 25.50 2.01 -5.10
N LEU A 80 24.45 2.75 -5.48
CA LEU A 80 23.58 3.49 -4.56
C LEU A 80 22.27 2.74 -4.26
N GLY A 81 22.12 1.52 -4.80
CA GLY A 81 20.91 0.71 -4.64
C GLY A 81 19.66 1.34 -5.27
N VAL A 82 19.82 2.13 -6.34
CA VAL A 82 18.74 2.83 -7.06
C VAL A 82 18.65 2.41 -8.53
N SER A 83 19.16 1.24 -8.91
CA SER A 83 19.05 0.75 -10.29
C SER A 83 17.70 0.08 -10.52
N TYR A 84 16.99 0.55 -11.54
CA TYR A 84 15.88 -0.15 -12.18
C TYR A 84 16.40 -0.76 -13.47
N GLY A 85 16.79 -2.05 -13.40
CA GLY A 85 16.98 -2.98 -14.50
C GLY A 85 17.50 -2.46 -15.85
N GLU A 86 18.81 -2.46 -16.02
CA GLU A 86 19.48 -2.88 -17.25
C GLU A 86 20.67 -3.75 -16.80
N GLN A 87 20.59 -5.05 -17.09
CA GLN A 87 21.64 -6.00 -16.78
C GLN A 87 22.69 -5.94 -17.89
N THR A 88 23.94 -5.60 -17.54
CA THR A 88 25.09 -6.11 -18.26
C THR A 88 25.45 -7.48 -17.68
N PRO A 89 25.75 -8.50 -18.51
CA PRO A 89 26.03 -9.84 -18.02
C PRO A 89 27.46 -9.88 -17.48
N ASP A 90 27.61 -9.96 -16.19
CA ASP A 90 28.67 -10.63 -15.44
C ASP A 90 28.72 -10.13 -13.98
N THR A 91 27.98 -10.79 -13.10
CA THR A 91 28.40 -11.10 -11.72
C THR A 91 27.35 -12.00 -11.06
N PRO A 92 27.62 -13.30 -10.83
CA PRO A 92 26.63 -14.27 -10.30
C PRO A 92 26.35 -14.16 -8.80
N SER A 93 27.05 -13.33 -8.05
CA SER A 93 27.02 -13.34 -6.58
C SER A 93 26.01 -12.41 -5.92
N VAL A 94 25.61 -11.29 -6.54
CA VAL A 94 24.73 -10.29 -5.93
C VAL A 94 23.26 -10.67 -6.02
N GLU A 95 22.84 -11.35 -7.10
CA GLU A 95 21.45 -11.82 -7.24
C GLU A 95 21.08 -12.92 -6.23
N LYS A 96 22.04 -13.79 -5.86
CA LYS A 96 21.82 -14.83 -4.84
C LYS A 96 21.57 -14.23 -3.45
N GLU A 97 22.29 -13.17 -3.09
CA GLU A 97 22.21 -12.55 -1.77
C GLU A 97 20.93 -11.77 -1.58
N VAL A 98 20.45 -11.04 -2.62
CA VAL A 98 19.17 -10.31 -2.62
C VAL A 98 17.98 -11.29 -2.60
N ASP A 99 18.05 -12.40 -3.32
CA ASP A 99 16.99 -13.41 -3.36
C ASP A 99 16.89 -14.16 -2.00
N GLU A 100 18.01 -14.44 -1.34
CA GLU A 100 18.06 -15.06 -0.01
C GLU A 100 17.60 -14.11 1.10
N ASP A 101 17.95 -12.82 1.06
CA ASP A 101 17.46 -11.83 2.03
C ASP A 101 15.96 -11.60 1.87
N MET A 102 15.46 -11.60 0.64
CA MET A 102 14.04 -11.49 0.33
C MET A 102 13.27 -12.73 0.82
N LYS A 103 13.79 -13.94 0.59
CA LYS A 103 13.24 -15.19 1.14
C LYS A 103 13.23 -15.19 2.67
N ARG A 104 14.31 -14.72 3.31
CA ARG A 104 14.40 -14.57 4.77
C ARG A 104 13.36 -13.57 5.30
N ARG A 105 13.14 -12.43 4.65
CA ARG A 105 12.12 -11.44 5.06
C ARG A 105 10.72 -12.02 4.97
N ILE A 106 10.38 -12.71 3.89
CA ILE A 106 9.09 -13.38 3.71
C ILE A 106 8.92 -14.48 4.76
N LEU A 107 9.96 -15.28 5.02
CA LEU A 107 9.95 -16.35 6.02
C LEU A 107 9.83 -15.79 7.44
N LEU A 108 10.58 -14.73 7.77
CA LEU A 108 10.50 -14.04 9.07
C LEU A 108 9.13 -13.43 9.30
N ALA A 109 8.54 -12.77 8.32
CA ALA A 109 7.20 -12.21 8.42
C ALA A 109 6.15 -13.31 8.60
N ALA A 110 6.29 -14.44 7.90
CA ALA A 110 5.44 -15.60 8.07
C ALA A 110 5.60 -16.24 9.46
N THR A 111 6.84 -16.29 9.98
CA THR A 111 7.14 -16.85 11.31
C THR A 111 6.64 -15.92 12.43
N VAL A 112 6.79 -14.62 12.30
CA VAL A 112 6.26 -13.62 13.24
C VAL A 112 4.73 -13.67 13.27
N ALA A 113 4.10 -13.77 12.10
CA ALA A 113 2.65 -13.96 12.01
C ALA A 113 2.19 -15.26 12.69
N ALA A 114 2.94 -16.36 12.57
CA ALA A 114 2.66 -17.63 13.23
C ALA A 114 2.87 -17.55 14.75
N ALA A 115 3.93 -16.87 15.21
CA ALA A 115 4.23 -16.74 16.65
C ALA A 115 3.21 -15.87 17.41
N LEU A 116 2.62 -14.86 16.74
CA LEU A 116 1.56 -14.01 17.30
C LEU A 116 0.19 -14.69 17.33
N HIS A 117 0.07 -15.89 16.74
CA HIS A 117 -1.19 -16.63 16.56
C HIS A 117 -1.54 -17.62 17.65
N GLN A 118 -0.81 -17.67 18.76
CA GLN A 118 -1.09 -18.65 19.85
C GLN A 118 -2.49 -18.50 20.51
N GLY A 119 -3.35 -17.64 19.98
CA GLY A 119 -4.69 -17.37 20.54
C GLY A 119 -5.91 -17.73 19.68
N THR A 120 -5.77 -18.11 18.41
CA THR A 120 -6.94 -18.40 17.55
C THR A 120 -6.79 -19.71 16.78
N LYS A 121 -7.75 -20.64 17.00
CA LYS A 121 -7.79 -21.98 16.38
C LYS A 121 -7.85 -22.00 14.85
N ALA A 122 -8.16 -20.89 14.19
CA ALA A 122 -8.32 -20.82 12.73
C ALA A 122 -7.01 -20.64 11.94
N LEU A 123 -5.88 -20.38 12.63
CA LEU A 123 -4.57 -20.12 11.98
C LEU A 123 -3.47 -21.02 12.59
N SER A 124 -3.82 -22.19 13.10
CA SER A 124 -2.94 -23.10 13.81
C SER A 124 -1.94 -23.88 12.94
N GLU A 125 -1.97 -23.73 11.63
CA GLU A 125 -0.93 -24.27 10.76
C GLU A 125 0.18 -23.23 10.54
N PRO A 126 1.47 -23.61 10.64
CA PRO A 126 2.57 -22.71 10.32
C PRO A 126 2.38 -22.18 8.89
N ILE A 127 2.52 -20.88 8.72
CA ILE A 127 2.42 -20.24 7.41
C ILE A 127 3.61 -20.70 6.57
N GLN A 128 3.47 -21.84 5.92
CA GLN A 128 4.35 -22.24 4.84
C GLN A 128 3.89 -21.51 3.59
N LEU A 129 4.49 -20.34 3.33
CA LEU A 129 4.37 -19.74 2.02
C LEU A 129 5.09 -20.68 1.04
N PRO A 130 4.45 -21.13 -0.04
CA PRO A 130 5.10 -21.88 -1.08
C PRO A 130 6.01 -20.95 -1.87
N LEU A 131 7.11 -20.53 -1.22
CA LEU A 131 8.15 -19.77 -1.90
C LEU A 131 8.84 -20.67 -2.92
N PRO A 132 9.24 -20.15 -4.07
CA PRO A 132 10.12 -20.86 -4.97
C PRO A 132 11.42 -21.17 -4.21
N THR A 133 11.52 -22.38 -3.67
CA THR A 133 12.66 -22.83 -2.82
C THR A 133 13.87 -23.27 -3.64
N GLY A 134 13.86 -23.05 -4.94
CA GLY A 134 14.94 -23.44 -5.83
C GLY A 134 15.65 -22.24 -6.46
N GLU A 135 16.94 -22.36 -6.66
CA GLU A 135 17.76 -21.38 -7.39
C GLU A 135 17.41 -21.28 -8.88
N ALA A 136 16.69 -22.25 -9.43
CA ALA A 136 16.31 -22.31 -10.84
C ALA A 136 14.82 -22.01 -11.01
N LEU A 137 14.50 -21.10 -11.92
CA LEU A 137 13.14 -20.94 -12.44
C LEU A 137 12.68 -22.27 -13.05
N PRO A 138 11.39 -22.63 -12.94
CA PRO A 138 10.86 -23.81 -13.61
C PRO A 138 11.10 -23.72 -15.12
N SER A 139 11.37 -24.86 -15.76
CA SER A 139 11.61 -24.88 -17.22
C SER A 139 10.36 -24.55 -18.02
N MET A 140 9.18 -24.78 -17.46
CA MET A 140 7.88 -24.51 -18.07
C MET A 140 6.84 -24.26 -16.97
N LEU A 141 5.91 -23.32 -17.20
CA LEU A 141 4.82 -23.05 -16.27
C LEU A 141 3.54 -23.79 -16.69
N GLY A 142 2.75 -24.18 -15.69
CA GLY A 142 1.40 -24.70 -15.81
C GLY A 142 0.46 -24.05 -14.80
N MET A 143 -0.80 -24.44 -14.80
CA MET A 143 -1.83 -23.88 -13.92
C MET A 143 -1.53 -24.04 -12.43
N SER A 144 -0.75 -25.06 -12.03
CA SER A 144 -0.30 -25.21 -10.64
C SER A 144 0.49 -24.00 -10.13
N HIS A 145 1.30 -23.39 -10.99
CA HIS A 145 2.06 -22.17 -10.66
C HIS A 145 1.15 -20.96 -10.48
N VAL A 146 0.09 -20.85 -11.30
CA VAL A 146 -0.94 -19.81 -11.15
C VAL A 146 -1.65 -19.96 -9.80
N HIS A 147 -2.05 -21.20 -9.47
CA HIS A 147 -2.69 -21.49 -8.19
C HIS A 147 -1.77 -21.17 -6.99
N THR A 148 -0.46 -21.40 -7.14
CA THR A 148 0.52 -21.01 -6.11
C THR A 148 0.51 -19.50 -5.86
N VAL A 149 0.54 -18.67 -6.90
CA VAL A 149 0.49 -17.20 -6.74
C VAL A 149 -0.81 -16.78 -6.06
N ARG A 150 -1.95 -17.32 -6.48
CA ARG A 150 -3.25 -17.02 -5.84
C ARG A 150 -3.28 -17.43 -4.37
N ALA A 151 -2.82 -18.63 -4.04
CA ALA A 151 -2.78 -19.12 -2.67
C ALA A 151 -1.89 -18.26 -1.76
N VAL A 152 -0.73 -17.80 -2.28
CA VAL A 152 0.14 -16.86 -1.57
C VAL A 152 -0.57 -15.54 -1.33
N THR A 153 -1.22 -14.99 -2.35
CA THR A 153 -1.98 -13.73 -2.24
C THR A 153 -3.06 -13.83 -1.17
N ASP A 154 -3.86 -14.90 -1.19
CA ASP A 154 -4.93 -15.10 -0.22
C ASP A 154 -4.41 -15.27 1.20
N ARG A 155 -3.30 -15.99 1.37
CA ARG A 155 -2.69 -16.21 2.67
C ARG A 155 -2.14 -14.90 3.26
N LEU A 156 -1.40 -14.13 2.46
CA LEU A 156 -0.90 -12.82 2.87
C LEU A 156 -2.04 -11.85 3.19
N ARG A 157 -3.11 -11.87 2.39
CA ARG A 157 -4.33 -11.07 2.64
C ARG A 157 -4.98 -11.43 3.98
N GLY A 158 -5.05 -12.71 4.32
CA GLY A 158 -5.56 -13.16 5.62
C GLY A 158 -4.78 -12.55 6.79
N VAL A 159 -3.44 -12.58 6.74
CA VAL A 159 -2.57 -11.96 7.75
C VAL A 159 -2.77 -10.44 7.83
N ALA A 160 -2.80 -9.77 6.68
CA ALA A 160 -2.95 -8.33 6.62
C ALA A 160 -4.35 -7.84 7.08
N ARG A 161 -5.41 -8.62 6.84
CA ARG A 161 -6.76 -8.35 7.38
C ARG A 161 -6.81 -8.44 8.89
N TYR A 162 -5.91 -9.20 9.51
CA TYR A 162 -5.85 -9.32 10.96
C TYR A 162 -4.98 -8.24 11.60
N TYR A 163 -3.76 -8.03 11.11
CA TYR A 163 -2.77 -7.14 11.73
C TYR A 163 -2.63 -5.77 11.04
N GLY A 164 -3.00 -5.64 9.78
CA GLY A 164 -2.61 -4.51 8.92
C GLY A 164 -1.15 -4.58 8.50
N GLY A 165 -0.68 -3.58 7.76
CA GLY A 165 0.70 -3.49 7.31
C GLY A 165 1.10 -4.58 6.31
N GLN A 166 2.30 -5.15 6.44
CA GLN A 166 2.83 -6.23 5.60
C GLN A 166 3.23 -5.81 4.17
N GLY A 167 3.33 -4.51 3.91
CA GLY A 167 3.68 -3.99 2.58
C GLY A 167 4.99 -4.58 2.04
N ASP A 168 6.02 -4.70 2.87
CA ASP A 168 7.31 -5.27 2.48
C ASP A 168 7.19 -6.74 2.07
N VAL A 169 6.34 -7.52 2.74
CA VAL A 169 6.15 -8.95 2.45
C VAL A 169 5.40 -9.13 1.13
N PHE A 170 4.33 -8.37 0.92
CA PHE A 170 3.61 -8.39 -0.35
C PHE A 170 4.49 -7.92 -1.50
N GLY A 171 5.25 -6.83 -1.31
CA GLY A 171 6.17 -6.30 -2.31
C GLY A 171 7.26 -7.29 -2.70
N ALA A 172 7.83 -7.98 -1.72
CA ALA A 172 8.83 -9.02 -1.94
C ALA A 172 8.23 -10.22 -2.69
N ALA A 173 7.05 -10.70 -2.29
CA ALA A 173 6.36 -11.79 -2.97
C ALA A 173 6.01 -11.41 -4.41
N ALA A 174 5.44 -10.23 -4.64
CA ALA A 174 5.09 -9.73 -5.96
C ALA A 174 6.32 -9.64 -6.89
N THR A 175 7.45 -9.16 -6.38
CA THR A 175 8.70 -9.07 -7.13
C THR A 175 9.23 -10.46 -7.49
N LEU A 176 9.22 -11.39 -6.54
CA LEU A 176 9.69 -12.76 -6.73
C LEU A 176 8.88 -13.49 -7.80
N TYR A 177 7.56 -13.51 -7.67
CA TYR A 177 6.71 -14.25 -8.60
C TYR A 177 6.60 -13.60 -9.99
N THR A 178 6.83 -12.29 -10.11
CA THR A 178 6.86 -11.62 -11.43
C THR A 178 7.93 -12.20 -12.36
N ARG A 179 9.02 -12.75 -11.82
CA ARG A 179 10.07 -13.42 -12.62
C ARG A 179 9.51 -14.60 -13.43
N TRP A 180 8.41 -15.20 -12.99
CA TRP A 180 7.76 -16.29 -13.72
C TRP A 180 7.19 -15.86 -15.09
N MET A 181 6.92 -14.57 -15.29
CA MET A 181 6.46 -14.08 -16.60
C MET A 181 7.51 -14.29 -17.73
N GLN A 182 8.76 -14.52 -17.39
CA GLN A 182 9.85 -14.82 -18.34
C GLN A 182 9.93 -16.30 -18.69
N VAL A 183 9.25 -17.18 -17.95
CA VAL A 183 9.30 -18.63 -18.15
C VAL A 183 8.35 -19.04 -19.28
N PRO A 184 8.73 -19.99 -20.14
CA PRO A 184 7.84 -20.52 -21.18
C PRO A 184 6.54 -21.08 -20.61
N ALA A 185 5.41 -20.75 -21.26
CA ALA A 185 4.08 -21.23 -20.92
C ALA A 185 3.14 -21.09 -22.13
N THR A 186 1.97 -21.74 -22.07
CA THR A 186 0.91 -21.49 -23.03
C THR A 186 0.32 -20.10 -22.83
N GLU A 187 -0.28 -19.51 -23.87
CA GLU A 187 -0.90 -18.18 -23.78
C GLU A 187 -1.99 -18.11 -22.69
N GLU A 188 -2.75 -19.18 -22.53
CA GLU A 188 -3.76 -19.28 -21.47
C GLU A 188 -3.11 -19.22 -20.07
N VAL A 189 -2.04 -19.98 -19.81
CA VAL A 189 -1.33 -19.97 -18.55
C VAL A 189 -0.69 -18.60 -18.30
N LYS A 190 -0.13 -17.96 -19.33
CA LYS A 190 0.42 -16.60 -19.23
C LYS A 190 -0.63 -15.58 -18.86
N ALA A 191 -1.80 -15.60 -19.52
CA ALA A 191 -2.89 -14.68 -19.19
C ALA A 191 -3.38 -14.89 -17.75
N GLN A 192 -3.57 -16.14 -17.31
CA GLN A 192 -3.98 -16.46 -15.95
C GLN A 192 -2.91 -16.10 -14.92
N LEU A 193 -1.62 -16.25 -15.23
CA LEU A 193 -0.52 -15.81 -14.38
C LEU A 193 -0.47 -14.29 -14.28
N ALA A 194 -0.62 -13.58 -15.40
CA ALA A 194 -0.66 -12.12 -15.42
C ALA A 194 -1.83 -11.59 -14.56
N ALA A 195 -3.03 -12.20 -14.65
CA ALA A 195 -4.16 -11.85 -13.79
C ALA A 195 -3.86 -12.08 -12.29
N ALA A 196 -3.28 -13.23 -11.93
CA ALA A 196 -2.93 -13.54 -10.55
C ALA A 196 -1.84 -12.60 -10.00
N LEU A 197 -0.85 -12.26 -10.82
CA LEU A 197 0.20 -11.29 -10.45
C LEU A 197 -0.35 -9.87 -10.37
N ALA A 198 -1.30 -9.49 -11.21
CA ALA A 198 -1.98 -8.19 -11.12
C ALA A 198 -2.67 -8.02 -9.76
N GLU A 199 -3.34 -9.07 -9.28
CA GLU A 199 -3.96 -9.09 -7.96
C GLU A 199 -2.91 -8.98 -6.86
N LEU A 200 -1.84 -9.79 -6.89
CA LEU A 200 -0.75 -9.72 -5.91
C LEU A 200 -0.08 -8.35 -5.88
N HIS A 201 0.15 -7.72 -7.03
CA HIS A 201 0.69 -6.36 -7.11
C HIS A 201 -0.28 -5.30 -6.59
N THR A 202 -1.59 -5.49 -6.78
CA THR A 202 -2.61 -4.59 -6.22
C THR A 202 -2.58 -4.61 -4.70
N GLU A 203 -2.54 -5.80 -4.10
CA GLU A 203 -2.42 -5.96 -2.65
C GLU A 203 -1.08 -5.40 -2.14
N ALA A 204 0.03 -5.68 -2.84
CA ALA A 204 1.35 -5.14 -2.50
C ALA A 204 1.32 -3.60 -2.45
N ALA A 205 0.75 -2.96 -3.46
CA ALA A 205 0.63 -1.51 -3.51
C ALA A 205 -0.20 -0.94 -2.35
N TYR A 206 -1.35 -1.56 -2.07
CA TYR A 206 -2.23 -1.12 -1.00
C TYR A 206 -1.60 -1.29 0.39
N TYR A 207 -0.96 -2.43 0.65
CA TYR A 207 -0.32 -2.66 1.94
C TYR A 207 1.00 -1.92 2.11
N CYS A 208 1.71 -1.57 1.03
CA CYS A 208 2.78 -0.57 1.08
C CYS A 208 2.23 0.77 1.58
N TYR A 209 1.11 1.24 0.99
CA TYR A 209 0.43 2.44 1.46
C TYR A 209 0.00 2.31 2.94
N ASP A 210 -0.61 1.18 3.32
CA ASP A 210 -1.05 0.89 4.69
C ASP A 210 0.11 0.92 5.70
N SER A 211 1.31 0.53 5.28
CA SER A 211 2.56 0.58 6.06
C SER A 211 3.27 1.94 6.00
N GLY A 212 2.78 2.90 5.22
CA GLY A 212 3.43 4.19 5.01
C GLY A 212 4.61 4.19 4.03
N VAL A 213 4.70 3.16 3.17
CA VAL A 213 5.71 2.98 2.13
C VAL A 213 5.13 3.33 0.76
N ASP A 214 5.97 3.74 -0.20
CA ASP A 214 5.51 4.04 -1.57
C ASP A 214 5.21 2.75 -2.36
N GLY A 215 3.93 2.57 -2.72
CA GLY A 215 3.43 1.44 -3.51
C GLY A 215 3.14 1.75 -4.98
N LYS A 216 3.46 2.97 -5.48
CA LYS A 216 3.07 3.40 -6.84
C LYS A 216 3.55 2.48 -7.94
N GLY A 217 4.78 1.98 -7.84
CA GLY A 217 5.35 1.03 -8.82
C GLY A 217 4.54 -0.26 -8.92
N HIS A 218 4.00 -0.74 -7.81
CA HIS A 218 3.13 -1.92 -7.79
C HIS A 218 1.77 -1.64 -8.44
N PHE A 219 1.13 -0.47 -8.21
CA PHE A 219 -0.11 -0.11 -8.92
C PHE A 219 0.06 -0.04 -10.43
N THR A 220 1.14 0.58 -10.91
CA THR A 220 1.45 0.65 -12.33
C THR A 220 1.61 -0.75 -12.94
N ARG A 221 2.30 -1.64 -12.23
CA ARG A 221 2.51 -3.02 -12.68
C ARG A 221 1.22 -3.83 -12.64
N ALA A 222 0.39 -3.66 -11.61
CA ALA A 222 -0.91 -4.30 -11.50
C ALA A 222 -1.82 -3.97 -12.69
N LEU A 223 -1.94 -2.68 -13.03
CA LEU A 223 -2.74 -2.23 -14.16
C LEU A 223 -2.24 -2.81 -15.49
N ARG A 224 -0.91 -2.83 -15.70
CA ARG A 224 -0.33 -3.39 -16.93
C ARG A 224 -0.58 -4.90 -17.03
N LEU A 225 -0.36 -5.66 -15.96
CA LEU A 225 -0.56 -7.12 -15.95
C LEU A 225 -2.04 -7.49 -16.13
N ALA A 226 -2.97 -6.71 -15.53
CA ALA A 226 -4.40 -6.93 -15.72
C ALA A 226 -4.83 -6.62 -17.17
N ASP A 227 -4.25 -5.61 -17.81
CA ASP A 227 -4.49 -5.28 -19.22
C ASP A 227 -3.90 -6.37 -20.16
N GLU A 228 -2.69 -6.84 -19.89
CA GLU A 228 -2.07 -7.98 -20.60
C GLU A 228 -2.91 -9.26 -20.48
N ALA A 229 -3.55 -9.49 -19.35
CA ALA A 229 -4.45 -10.61 -19.11
C ALA A 229 -5.84 -10.45 -19.77
N GLY A 230 -6.20 -9.24 -20.22
CA GLY A 230 -7.56 -8.91 -20.63
C GLY A 230 -8.57 -8.92 -19.46
N ASP A 231 -8.12 -8.80 -18.21
CA ASP A 231 -8.95 -8.85 -17.00
C ASP A 231 -9.48 -7.46 -16.63
N ALA A 232 -10.67 -7.13 -17.14
CA ALA A 232 -11.35 -5.86 -16.85
C ALA A 232 -11.62 -5.68 -15.33
N CYS A 233 -11.96 -6.74 -14.62
CA CYS A 233 -12.17 -6.73 -13.19
C CYS A 233 -10.84 -6.51 -12.43
N GLY A 234 -9.75 -7.09 -12.89
CA GLY A 234 -8.40 -6.83 -12.35
C GLY A 234 -7.99 -5.37 -12.50
N ILE A 235 -8.25 -4.75 -13.68
CA ILE A 235 -8.02 -3.31 -13.89
C ILE A 235 -8.87 -2.48 -12.93
N ALA A 236 -10.16 -2.80 -12.80
CA ALA A 236 -11.07 -2.08 -11.92
C ALA A 236 -10.66 -2.19 -10.44
N ASN A 237 -10.22 -3.37 -10.02
CA ASN A 237 -9.72 -3.61 -8.66
C ASN A 237 -8.44 -2.80 -8.37
N ALA A 238 -7.47 -2.81 -9.28
CA ALA A 238 -6.24 -2.02 -9.14
C ALA A 238 -6.54 -0.51 -9.13
N ALA A 239 -7.41 -0.04 -10.01
CA ALA A 239 -7.84 1.35 -10.08
C ALA A 239 -8.59 1.78 -8.80
N TRP A 240 -9.45 0.92 -8.25
CA TRP A 240 -10.11 1.16 -6.97
C TRP A 240 -9.12 1.35 -5.83
N HIS A 241 -8.16 0.44 -5.65
CA HIS A 241 -7.15 0.54 -4.59
C HIS A 241 -6.23 1.76 -4.78
N ALA A 242 -5.82 2.06 -6.01
CA ALA A 242 -5.03 3.26 -6.31
C ALA A 242 -5.80 4.54 -5.98
N GLY A 243 -7.08 4.60 -6.35
CA GLY A 243 -7.97 5.70 -6.01
C GLY A 243 -8.17 5.85 -4.50
N LEU A 244 -8.34 4.75 -3.77
CA LEU A 244 -8.46 4.75 -2.32
C LEU A 244 -7.21 5.37 -1.66
N ALA A 245 -6.01 4.96 -2.05
CA ALA A 245 -4.77 5.55 -1.56
C ALA A 245 -4.68 7.06 -1.87
N LEU A 246 -5.15 7.50 -3.05
CA LEU A 246 -5.20 8.91 -3.44
C LEU A 246 -6.19 9.73 -2.60
N VAL A 247 -7.39 9.20 -2.32
CA VAL A 247 -8.36 9.85 -1.41
C VAL A 247 -7.73 10.09 -0.05
N HIS A 248 -7.07 9.07 0.48
CA HIS A 248 -6.48 9.12 1.82
C HIS A 248 -5.21 9.98 1.89
N THR A 249 -4.57 10.26 0.75
CA THR A 249 -3.44 11.20 0.68
C THR A 249 -3.85 12.62 0.26
N GLY A 250 -5.15 12.93 0.32
CA GLY A 250 -5.66 14.28 0.05
C GLY A 250 -5.73 14.65 -1.43
N GLN A 251 -5.84 13.67 -2.32
CA GLN A 251 -5.89 13.87 -3.77
C GLN A 251 -7.23 13.35 -4.37
N PRO A 252 -8.41 13.83 -3.90
CA PRO A 252 -9.70 13.27 -4.29
C PRO A 252 -9.99 13.41 -5.79
N ASN A 253 -9.57 14.49 -6.45
CA ASN A 253 -9.73 14.67 -7.90
C ASN A 253 -8.97 13.62 -8.71
N HIS A 254 -7.75 13.24 -8.28
CA HIS A 254 -6.99 12.18 -8.94
C HIS A 254 -7.60 10.81 -8.65
N ALA A 255 -8.14 10.61 -7.45
CA ALA A 255 -8.85 9.40 -7.09
C ALA A 255 -10.07 9.16 -7.97
N LEU A 256 -10.90 10.20 -8.23
CA LEU A 256 -12.05 10.09 -9.12
C LEU A 256 -11.68 9.60 -10.52
N LYS A 257 -10.54 10.04 -11.07
CA LYS A 257 -10.06 9.54 -12.38
C LYS A 257 -9.77 8.05 -12.34
N GLN A 258 -9.22 7.54 -11.23
CA GLN A 258 -9.01 6.10 -11.06
C GLN A 258 -10.33 5.34 -10.94
N PHE A 259 -11.27 5.85 -10.15
CA PHE A 259 -12.60 5.23 -10.02
C PHE A 259 -13.35 5.22 -11.36
N GLN A 260 -13.28 6.32 -12.13
CA GLN A 260 -13.85 6.39 -13.48
C GLN A 260 -13.21 5.38 -14.44
N LEU A 261 -11.87 5.22 -14.39
CA LEU A 261 -11.18 4.18 -15.17
C LEU A 261 -11.75 2.79 -14.84
N GLY A 262 -11.88 2.46 -13.56
CA GLY A 262 -12.47 1.19 -13.13
C GLY A 262 -13.90 1.01 -13.62
N GLN A 263 -14.75 2.03 -13.48
CA GLN A 263 -16.14 2.00 -13.93
C GLN A 263 -16.26 1.82 -15.45
N VAL A 264 -15.43 2.50 -16.25
CA VAL A 264 -15.40 2.38 -17.70
C VAL A 264 -15.00 0.96 -18.13
N ARG A 265 -13.99 0.38 -17.47
CA ARG A 265 -13.53 -0.99 -17.78
C ARG A 265 -14.60 -2.04 -17.44
N LEU A 266 -15.31 -1.90 -16.32
CA LEU A 266 -16.41 -2.81 -15.96
C LEU A 266 -17.61 -2.75 -16.91
N ARG A 267 -17.86 -1.58 -17.54
CA ARG A 267 -18.93 -1.43 -18.56
C ARG A 267 -18.58 -2.02 -19.93
N GLY A 268 -17.42 -2.65 -20.06
CA GLY A 268 -16.99 -3.28 -21.32
C GLY A 268 -16.58 -2.30 -22.41
N PHE A 269 -16.30 -1.03 -22.05
CA PHE A 269 -15.82 -0.06 -23.03
C PHE A 269 -14.33 -0.33 -23.34
N VAL A 270 -14.09 -1.17 -24.33
CA VAL A 270 -12.80 -1.27 -25.01
C VAL A 270 -13.01 -0.74 -26.43
N PRO A 271 -12.36 0.36 -26.86
CA PRO A 271 -12.45 0.82 -28.24
C PRO A 271 -12.10 -0.34 -29.20
N GLY A 272 -13.08 -0.81 -29.99
CA GLY A 272 -12.90 -1.86 -31.00
C GLY A 272 -13.10 -3.31 -30.57
N LYS A 273 -13.47 -3.60 -29.30
CA LYS A 273 -13.86 -4.95 -28.86
C LYS A 273 -15.17 -4.91 -28.07
N SER A 274 -16.17 -5.65 -28.54
CA SER A 274 -17.36 -5.97 -27.73
C SER A 274 -16.97 -7.10 -26.78
N LEU A 275 -16.76 -6.79 -25.49
CA LEU A 275 -16.64 -7.81 -24.46
C LEU A 275 -18.00 -7.96 -23.80
N SER A 276 -18.56 -9.15 -23.85
CA SER A 276 -19.69 -9.58 -23.02
C SER A 276 -19.17 -9.78 -21.58
N ALA A 277 -18.88 -8.67 -20.91
CA ALA A 277 -18.40 -8.67 -19.51
C ALA A 277 -19.57 -8.87 -18.51
N THR A 278 -20.79 -9.14 -18.98
CA THR A 278 -22.01 -9.07 -18.16
C THR A 278 -22.16 -10.17 -17.12
N ASP A 279 -21.33 -11.23 -17.14
CA ASP A 279 -21.52 -12.41 -16.29
C ASP A 279 -20.40 -12.64 -15.24
N ASP A 280 -19.41 -11.74 -15.12
CA ASP A 280 -18.37 -11.91 -14.08
C ASP A 280 -18.93 -11.55 -12.70
N PRO A 281 -18.95 -12.51 -11.74
CA PRO A 281 -19.53 -12.30 -10.40
C PRO A 281 -18.82 -11.22 -9.59
N ARG A 282 -17.62 -10.78 -10.01
CA ARG A 282 -16.87 -9.69 -9.34
C ARG A 282 -17.43 -8.30 -9.66
N ILE A 283 -18.14 -8.14 -10.78
CA ILE A 283 -18.59 -6.81 -11.29
C ILE A 283 -19.47 -6.07 -10.30
N PRO A 284 -20.55 -6.65 -9.73
CA PRO A 284 -21.41 -5.91 -8.81
C PRO A 284 -20.65 -5.42 -7.57
N THR A 285 -19.80 -6.27 -6.97
CA THR A 285 -19.00 -5.88 -5.79
C THR A 285 -18.01 -4.76 -6.13
N LEU A 286 -17.31 -4.83 -7.26
CA LEU A 286 -16.39 -3.79 -7.69
C LEU A 286 -17.13 -2.49 -8.03
N THR A 287 -18.30 -2.57 -8.65
CA THR A 287 -19.16 -1.40 -8.94
C THR A 287 -19.57 -0.70 -7.65
N ALA A 288 -20.02 -1.46 -6.64
CA ALA A 288 -20.36 -0.91 -5.34
C ALA A 288 -19.17 -0.22 -4.66
N ARG A 289 -17.99 -0.85 -4.68
CA ARG A 289 -16.76 -0.29 -4.10
C ARG A 289 -16.30 0.99 -4.81
N LEU A 290 -16.35 1.02 -6.14
CA LEU A 290 -16.01 2.21 -6.93
C LEU A 290 -16.98 3.36 -6.66
N ASN A 291 -18.28 3.10 -6.55
CA ASN A 291 -19.28 4.11 -6.21
C ASN A 291 -19.07 4.62 -4.78
N LEU A 292 -18.88 3.73 -3.80
CA LEU A 292 -18.66 4.11 -2.40
C LEU A 292 -17.44 5.04 -2.24
N ASN A 293 -16.34 4.71 -2.92
CA ASN A 293 -15.13 5.52 -2.83
C ASN A 293 -15.22 6.80 -3.68
N SER A 294 -16.03 6.82 -4.74
CA SER A 294 -16.41 8.06 -5.42
C SER A 294 -17.22 8.98 -4.50
N ALA A 295 -18.17 8.41 -3.74
CA ALA A 295 -18.91 9.17 -2.73
C ALA A 295 -17.97 9.80 -1.69
N THR A 296 -16.98 9.02 -1.17
CA THR A 296 -15.97 9.56 -0.26
C THR A 296 -15.18 10.71 -0.88
N ALA A 297 -14.75 10.57 -2.14
CA ALA A 297 -14.00 11.62 -2.82
C ALA A 297 -14.83 12.90 -3.01
N TYR A 298 -16.09 12.78 -3.42
CA TYR A 298 -16.99 13.92 -3.56
C TYR A 298 -17.31 14.57 -2.22
N ALA A 299 -17.60 13.79 -1.16
CA ALA A 299 -17.86 14.33 0.17
C ALA A 299 -16.67 15.18 0.67
N ARG A 300 -15.44 14.71 0.49
CA ARG A 300 -14.22 15.46 0.86
C ARG A 300 -13.97 16.71 0.03
N MET A 301 -14.58 16.83 -1.14
CA MET A 301 -14.55 18.04 -1.98
C MET A 301 -15.75 18.96 -1.75
N GLY A 302 -16.67 18.61 -0.86
CA GLY A 302 -17.90 19.37 -0.61
C GLY A 302 -19.01 19.13 -1.63
N GLY A 303 -18.87 18.14 -2.53
CA GLY A 303 -19.89 17.75 -3.51
C GLY A 303 -20.96 16.86 -2.89
N ILE A 304 -21.87 17.43 -2.10
CA ILE A 304 -22.86 16.71 -1.30
C ILE A 304 -23.82 15.89 -2.17
N ASP A 305 -24.33 16.48 -3.26
CA ASP A 305 -25.28 15.82 -4.16
C ASP A 305 -24.65 14.64 -4.90
N GLU A 306 -23.40 14.80 -5.37
CA GLU A 306 -22.65 13.74 -6.01
C GLU A 306 -22.33 12.62 -5.02
N ALA A 307 -21.89 12.97 -3.82
CA ALA A 307 -21.59 12.00 -2.77
C ALA A 307 -22.84 11.17 -2.42
N THR A 308 -23.98 11.83 -2.26
CA THR A 308 -25.26 11.18 -1.95
C THR A 308 -25.70 10.24 -3.09
N ARG A 309 -25.59 10.67 -4.35
CA ARG A 309 -25.92 9.84 -5.51
C ARG A 309 -25.04 8.59 -5.60
N HIS A 310 -23.74 8.75 -5.42
CA HIS A 310 -22.80 7.63 -5.45
C HIS A 310 -22.98 6.67 -4.27
N LEU A 311 -23.28 7.19 -3.07
CA LEU A 311 -23.60 6.37 -1.91
C LEU A 311 -24.88 5.54 -2.14
N ALA A 312 -25.94 6.16 -2.68
CA ALA A 312 -27.16 5.47 -3.03
C ALA A 312 -26.92 4.37 -4.10
N ALA A 313 -26.10 4.68 -5.12
CA ALA A 313 -25.73 3.69 -6.13
C ALA A 313 -24.95 2.49 -5.53
N ALA A 314 -24.04 2.74 -4.59
CA ALA A 314 -23.30 1.67 -3.91
C ALA A 314 -24.21 0.76 -3.08
N ASN A 315 -25.22 1.33 -2.42
CA ASN A 315 -26.20 0.59 -1.62
C ASN A 315 -27.24 -0.15 -2.48
N GLY A 316 -27.50 0.33 -3.69
CA GLY A 316 -28.43 -0.26 -4.64
C GLY A 316 -27.91 -1.51 -5.34
N GLU A 317 -26.60 -1.74 -5.31
CA GLU A 317 -25.99 -2.93 -5.90
C GLU A 317 -26.27 -4.18 -5.05
N GLN A 318 -27.17 -5.03 -5.54
CA GLN A 318 -27.54 -6.30 -4.90
C GLN A 318 -26.55 -7.41 -5.30
N ALA A 319 -25.30 -7.30 -4.85
CA ALA A 319 -24.33 -8.39 -5.02
C ALA A 319 -24.39 -9.33 -3.82
N PRO A 320 -24.30 -10.65 -4.03
CA PRO A 320 -24.01 -11.55 -2.94
C PRO A 320 -22.62 -11.22 -2.40
N ARG A 321 -22.57 -10.76 -1.16
CA ARG A 321 -21.33 -10.39 -0.47
C ARG A 321 -21.08 -11.36 0.65
N ASP A 322 -19.83 -11.76 0.83
CA ASP A 322 -19.47 -12.41 2.08
C ASP A 322 -19.56 -11.41 3.27
N ALA A 323 -19.52 -11.94 4.49
CA ALA A 323 -19.66 -11.12 5.69
C ALA A 323 -18.58 -10.02 5.77
N TYR A 324 -17.34 -10.30 5.31
CA TYR A 324 -16.25 -9.32 5.30
C TYR A 324 -16.53 -8.18 4.30
N GLU A 325 -16.99 -8.53 3.11
CA GLU A 325 -17.31 -7.55 2.06
C GLU A 325 -18.47 -6.66 2.49
N GLN A 326 -19.51 -7.24 3.10
CA GLN A 326 -20.64 -6.47 3.62
C GLN A 326 -20.18 -5.50 4.71
N ALA A 327 -19.40 -5.95 5.69
CA ALA A 327 -18.87 -5.09 6.74
C ALA A 327 -17.96 -3.98 6.19
N SER A 328 -17.21 -4.25 5.11
CA SER A 328 -16.38 -3.25 4.44
C SER A 328 -17.22 -2.15 3.76
N VAL A 329 -18.36 -2.52 3.15
CA VAL A 329 -19.31 -1.58 2.56
C VAL A 329 -19.99 -0.75 3.65
N ASP A 330 -20.46 -1.37 4.73
CA ASP A 330 -21.09 -0.68 5.85
C ASP A 330 -20.12 0.34 6.50
N LEU A 331 -18.85 -0.05 6.72
CA LEU A 331 -17.82 0.85 7.23
C LEU A 331 -17.55 2.02 6.29
N GLY A 332 -17.47 1.75 4.98
CA GLY A 332 -17.29 2.80 3.99
C GLY A 332 -18.47 3.76 3.94
N ALA A 333 -19.71 3.24 4.01
CA ALA A 333 -20.93 4.05 4.07
C ALA A 333 -20.94 4.94 5.33
N ALA A 334 -20.59 4.38 6.49
CA ALA A 334 -20.48 5.14 7.73
C ALA A 334 -19.52 6.34 7.62
N ARG A 335 -18.37 6.15 6.97
CA ARG A 335 -17.39 7.24 6.75
C ARG A 335 -17.94 8.34 5.82
N VAL A 336 -18.58 7.97 4.72
CA VAL A 336 -19.23 8.96 3.83
C VAL A 336 -20.31 9.72 4.56
N GLN A 337 -21.17 9.03 5.33
CA GLN A 337 -22.24 9.63 6.11
C GLN A 337 -21.70 10.59 7.18
N LEU A 338 -20.55 10.25 7.83
CA LEU A 338 -19.85 11.16 8.74
C LEU A 338 -19.37 12.43 8.04
N ASP A 339 -18.76 12.30 6.86
CA ASP A 339 -18.28 13.42 6.06
C ASP A 339 -19.46 14.30 5.59
N LEU A 340 -20.65 13.71 5.38
CA LEU A 340 -21.90 14.42 5.06
C LEU A 340 -22.66 14.97 6.29
N GLY A 341 -22.18 14.72 7.52
CA GLY A 341 -22.85 15.14 8.75
C GLY A 341 -24.09 14.33 9.12
N GLN A 342 -24.32 13.19 8.48
CA GLN A 342 -25.48 12.29 8.71
C GLN A 342 -25.18 11.32 9.87
N LEU A 343 -25.09 11.86 11.11
CA LEU A 343 -24.55 11.14 12.27
C LEU A 343 -25.35 9.87 12.63
N ASP A 344 -26.69 9.92 12.58
CA ASP A 344 -27.55 8.77 12.90
C ASP A 344 -27.33 7.60 11.93
N ALA A 345 -27.30 7.90 10.63
CA ALA A 345 -27.04 6.90 9.60
C ALA A 345 -25.60 6.33 9.70
N ALA A 346 -24.62 7.20 9.97
CA ALA A 346 -23.24 6.79 10.20
C ALA A 346 -23.11 5.85 11.40
N GLY A 347 -23.82 6.11 12.49
CA GLY A 347 -23.87 5.26 13.67
C GLY A 347 -24.45 3.88 13.37
N GLN A 348 -25.54 3.81 12.63
CA GLN A 348 -26.17 2.55 12.24
C GLN A 348 -25.25 1.72 11.35
N SER A 349 -24.65 2.34 10.33
CA SER A 349 -23.70 1.67 9.42
C SER A 349 -22.44 1.20 10.14
N ALA A 350 -21.87 2.02 11.02
CA ALA A 350 -20.68 1.66 11.81
C ALA A 350 -20.98 0.51 12.79
N ALA A 351 -22.13 0.55 13.49
CA ALA A 351 -22.55 -0.52 14.40
C ALA A 351 -22.80 -1.86 13.66
N SER A 352 -23.35 -1.81 12.44
CA SER A 352 -23.47 -2.99 11.57
C SER A 352 -22.10 -3.58 11.25
N ALA A 353 -21.15 -2.73 10.80
CA ALA A 353 -19.78 -3.17 10.51
C ALA A 353 -19.08 -3.78 11.73
N VAL A 354 -19.21 -3.18 12.93
CA VAL A 354 -18.65 -3.71 14.18
C VAL A 354 -19.15 -5.11 14.45
N ARG A 355 -20.46 -5.36 14.38
CA ARG A 355 -21.04 -6.70 14.61
C ARG A 355 -20.49 -7.73 13.63
N THR A 356 -20.56 -7.42 12.34
CA THR A 356 -20.18 -8.36 11.29
C THR A 356 -18.68 -8.68 11.31
N TYR A 357 -17.82 -7.70 11.55
CA TYR A 357 -16.39 -7.96 11.72
C TYR A 357 -16.04 -8.74 12.98
N SER A 358 -16.79 -8.57 14.07
CA SER A 358 -16.61 -9.32 15.31
C SER A 358 -16.90 -10.81 15.10
N GLU A 359 -18.00 -11.14 14.44
CA GLU A 359 -18.39 -12.50 14.12
C GLU A 359 -17.38 -13.23 13.23
N GLY A 360 -16.79 -12.49 12.27
CA GLY A 360 -15.78 -13.02 11.35
C GLY A 360 -14.34 -13.00 11.89
N HIS A 361 -14.10 -12.56 13.11
CA HIS A 361 -12.76 -12.40 13.71
C HIS A 361 -11.79 -11.51 12.90
N HIS A 362 -12.32 -10.50 12.20
CA HIS A 362 -11.53 -9.57 11.36
C HIS A 362 -11.03 -8.37 12.18
N ARG A 363 -9.98 -8.58 12.98
CA ARG A 363 -9.51 -7.63 13.99
C ARG A 363 -9.24 -6.22 13.46
N ARG A 364 -8.56 -6.09 12.30
CA ARG A 364 -8.27 -4.76 11.71
C ARG A 364 -9.56 -4.04 11.33
N GLY A 365 -10.46 -4.70 10.59
CA GLY A 365 -11.75 -4.13 10.19
C GLY A 365 -12.61 -3.76 11.38
N HIS A 366 -12.66 -4.64 12.39
CA HIS A 366 -13.39 -4.40 13.64
C HIS A 366 -12.90 -3.13 14.36
N THR A 367 -11.57 -2.99 14.54
CA THR A 367 -11.00 -1.80 15.19
C THR A 367 -11.27 -0.52 14.38
N MET A 368 -11.23 -0.60 13.06
CA MET A 368 -11.59 0.54 12.20
C MET A 368 -13.07 0.95 12.39
N ALA A 369 -13.98 -0.02 12.43
CA ALA A 369 -15.40 0.24 12.64
C ALA A 369 -15.68 0.80 14.04
N GLU A 370 -15.01 0.28 15.08
CA GLU A 370 -15.09 0.85 16.44
C GLU A 370 -14.60 2.30 16.52
N LEU A 371 -13.52 2.66 15.82
CA LEU A 371 -13.05 4.06 15.76
C LEU A 371 -14.08 4.99 15.13
N VAL A 372 -14.71 4.55 14.03
CA VAL A 372 -15.76 5.33 13.36
C VAL A 372 -16.99 5.45 14.25
N LEU A 373 -17.40 4.36 14.90
CA LEU A 373 -18.54 4.38 15.84
C LEU A 373 -18.25 5.27 17.07
N ALA A 374 -17.04 5.21 17.61
CA ALA A 374 -16.61 6.09 18.70
C ALA A 374 -16.65 7.57 18.28
N GLU A 375 -16.19 7.90 17.07
CA GLU A 375 -16.28 9.27 16.55
C GLU A 375 -17.72 9.73 16.48
N VAL A 376 -18.66 8.90 15.99
CA VAL A 376 -20.09 9.22 15.95
C VAL A 376 -20.61 9.54 17.37
N HIS A 377 -20.39 8.63 18.34
CA HIS A 377 -20.88 8.81 19.71
C HIS A 377 -20.23 10.02 20.42
N VAL A 378 -18.95 10.31 20.14
CA VAL A 378 -18.31 11.52 20.64
C VAL A 378 -18.97 12.76 20.02
N ARG A 379 -19.26 12.76 18.72
CA ARG A 379 -19.89 13.92 18.03
C ARG A 379 -21.33 14.13 18.44
N THR A 380 -22.11 13.07 18.71
CA THR A 380 -23.48 13.16 19.21
C THR A 380 -23.56 13.46 20.71
N GLY A 381 -22.46 13.30 21.45
CA GLY A 381 -22.42 13.55 22.91
C GLY A 381 -22.95 12.41 23.76
N GLU A 382 -22.99 11.21 23.21
CA GLU A 382 -23.45 10.05 23.95
C GLU A 382 -22.43 9.63 25.01
N PRO A 383 -22.88 9.27 26.23
CA PRO A 383 -22.00 8.93 27.37
C PRO A 383 -21.01 7.81 27.06
N GLN A 384 -21.43 6.82 26.28
CA GLN A 384 -20.60 5.68 25.88
C GLN A 384 -19.45 6.03 24.90
N GLY A 385 -19.52 7.21 24.25
CA GLY A 385 -18.51 7.63 23.27
C GLY A 385 -17.09 7.68 23.84
N MET A 386 -16.92 8.08 25.08
CA MET A 386 -15.62 8.13 25.74
C MET A 386 -15.04 6.72 25.99
N THR A 387 -15.86 5.79 26.45
CA THR A 387 -15.45 4.41 26.70
C THR A 387 -15.04 3.73 25.40
N LEU A 388 -15.88 3.85 24.35
CA LEU A 388 -15.58 3.31 23.03
C LEU A 388 -14.31 3.92 22.43
N ALA A 389 -14.12 5.24 22.57
CA ALA A 389 -12.92 5.91 22.07
C ALA A 389 -11.65 5.38 22.77
N HIS A 390 -11.69 5.22 24.09
CA HIS A 390 -10.56 4.70 24.87
C HIS A 390 -10.20 3.26 24.45
N GLU A 391 -11.20 2.40 24.32
CA GLU A 391 -11.02 1.00 23.90
C GLU A 391 -10.47 0.90 22.48
N ALA A 392 -11.06 1.64 21.52
CA ALA A 392 -10.65 1.63 20.12
C ALA A 392 -9.22 2.17 19.94
N ILE A 393 -8.85 3.28 20.62
CA ILE A 393 -7.49 3.81 20.62
C ILE A 393 -6.49 2.81 21.21
N THR A 394 -6.88 2.07 22.25
CA THR A 394 -6.03 1.02 22.83
C THR A 394 -5.80 -0.13 21.84
N LYS A 395 -6.83 -0.57 21.14
CA LYS A 395 -6.74 -1.62 20.12
C LYS A 395 -5.86 -1.21 18.93
N VAL A 396 -5.91 0.05 18.52
CA VAL A 396 -5.07 0.57 17.40
C VAL A 396 -3.57 0.41 17.67
N LYS A 397 -3.13 0.50 18.92
CA LYS A 397 -1.71 0.31 19.29
C LYS A 397 -1.15 -1.04 18.82
N THR A 398 -2.01 -2.03 18.66
CA THR A 398 -1.63 -3.38 18.25
C THR A 398 -1.71 -3.62 16.74
N LEU A 399 -2.24 -2.66 15.96
CA LEU A 399 -2.30 -2.75 14.51
C LEU A 399 -1.02 -2.20 13.87
N GLN A 400 -0.53 -2.91 12.86
CA GLN A 400 0.62 -2.51 12.05
C GLN A 400 0.15 -1.69 10.82
N SER A 401 -0.69 -0.68 11.05
CA SER A 401 -1.26 0.15 9.99
C SER A 401 -1.06 1.63 10.29
N VAL A 402 -0.17 2.26 9.53
CA VAL A 402 0.05 3.71 9.56
C VAL A 402 -1.16 4.45 9.00
N ALA A 403 -1.77 3.89 7.94
CA ALA A 403 -2.93 4.49 7.30
C ALA A 403 -4.12 4.58 8.26
N VAL A 404 -4.48 3.49 8.97
CA VAL A 404 -5.57 3.47 9.95
C VAL A 404 -5.34 4.50 11.05
N ARG A 405 -4.13 4.58 11.59
CA ARG A 405 -3.79 5.57 12.63
C ARG A 405 -3.99 6.99 12.13
N ARG A 406 -3.47 7.34 10.97
CA ARG A 406 -3.57 8.68 10.43
C ARG A 406 -5.01 9.07 10.03
N GLU A 407 -5.75 8.13 9.42
CA GLU A 407 -7.05 8.41 8.84
C GLU A 407 -8.21 8.40 9.84
N LEU A 408 -8.12 7.61 10.88
CA LEU A 408 -9.22 7.44 11.83
C LEU A 408 -8.96 8.08 13.19
N LEU A 409 -7.69 8.14 13.64
CA LEU A 409 -7.40 8.79 14.92
C LEU A 409 -7.44 10.32 14.82
N VAL A 410 -7.11 10.91 13.68
CA VAL A 410 -7.13 12.38 13.54
C VAL A 410 -8.56 12.93 13.62
N PRO A 411 -9.57 12.40 12.88
CA PRO A 411 -10.95 12.84 13.03
C PRO A 411 -11.51 12.62 14.44
N LEU A 412 -11.25 11.44 15.03
CA LEU A 412 -11.68 11.14 16.40
C LEU A 412 -11.06 12.12 17.40
N ALA A 413 -9.76 12.43 17.29
CA ALA A 413 -9.11 13.43 18.14
C ALA A 413 -9.75 14.81 18.00
N THR A 414 -10.07 15.23 16.77
CA THR A 414 -10.76 16.50 16.52
C THR A 414 -12.15 16.53 17.17
N ALA A 415 -12.90 15.41 17.10
CA ALA A 415 -14.19 15.31 17.78
C ALA A 415 -14.07 15.39 19.31
N LEU A 416 -13.03 14.78 19.88
CA LEU A 416 -12.74 14.82 21.32
C LEU A 416 -12.31 16.22 21.79
N GLU A 417 -11.51 16.95 21.00
CA GLU A 417 -11.01 18.30 21.32
C GLU A 417 -12.14 19.33 21.51
N VAL A 418 -13.27 19.14 20.84
CA VAL A 418 -14.44 20.02 20.95
C VAL A 418 -15.24 19.76 22.23
N ARG A 419 -15.03 18.62 22.90
CA ARG A 419 -15.75 18.27 24.12
C ARG A 419 -15.04 18.82 25.37
N PRO A 420 -15.79 19.37 26.35
CA PRO A 420 -15.21 19.81 27.62
C PRO A 420 -14.76 18.61 28.46
N GLY A 421 -13.70 18.80 29.21
CA GLY A 421 -13.21 17.81 30.20
C GLY A 421 -11.71 17.50 30.02
N THR A 422 -11.04 17.22 31.14
CA THR A 422 -9.61 16.85 31.15
C THR A 422 -9.38 15.52 30.47
N ASP A 423 -10.24 14.55 30.70
CA ASP A 423 -10.12 13.19 30.16
C ASP A 423 -10.29 13.17 28.64
N THR A 424 -11.21 13.99 28.09
CA THR A 424 -11.38 14.15 26.63
C THR A 424 -10.15 14.76 25.99
N GLN A 425 -9.54 15.77 26.63
CA GLN A 425 -8.34 16.42 26.13
C GLN A 425 -7.09 15.51 26.19
N GLU A 426 -7.00 14.66 27.22
CA GLU A 426 -5.92 13.69 27.33
C GLU A 426 -6.06 12.57 26.27
N LEU A 427 -7.28 12.08 26.07
CA LEU A 427 -7.55 11.07 25.06
C LEU A 427 -7.31 11.62 23.65
N ALA A 428 -7.69 12.87 23.37
CA ALA A 428 -7.40 13.55 22.11
C ALA A 428 -5.90 13.65 21.84
N ARG A 429 -5.11 14.07 22.86
CA ARG A 429 -3.64 14.12 22.75
C ARG A 429 -3.04 12.75 22.46
N THR A 430 -3.52 11.71 23.14
CA THR A 430 -3.09 10.32 22.89
C THR A 430 -3.37 9.89 21.45
N ALA A 431 -4.57 10.16 20.93
CA ALA A 431 -4.94 9.86 19.55
C ALA A 431 -4.04 10.59 18.55
N ARG A 432 -3.79 11.90 18.74
CA ARG A 432 -2.87 12.69 17.88
C ARG A 432 -1.45 12.14 17.90
N GLN A 433 -0.94 11.79 19.07
CA GLN A 433 0.41 11.25 19.22
C GLN A 433 0.53 9.90 18.46
N LEU A 434 -0.43 9.00 18.63
CA LEU A 434 -0.43 7.73 17.91
C LEU A 434 -0.56 7.89 16.40
N ALA A 435 -1.32 8.88 15.91
CA ALA A 435 -1.47 9.17 14.49
C ALA A 435 -0.15 9.61 13.82
N THR A 436 0.77 10.20 14.58
CA THR A 436 2.07 10.70 14.08
C THR A 436 3.24 9.75 14.35
N THR A 437 3.04 8.73 15.18
CA THR A 437 4.09 7.76 15.52
C THR A 437 4.43 6.89 14.30
N ARG A 438 5.70 6.91 13.88
CA ARG A 438 6.26 5.96 12.91
C ARG A 438 6.43 4.60 13.59
N MET A 439 6.09 3.53 12.88
CA MET A 439 6.35 2.16 13.31
C MET A 439 7.73 1.71 12.90
#